data_b3dda25426002c696c9deeaca88c236f
#
_entry.id   b3dda25426002c696c9deeaca88c236f
#
_cell.length_a   1.000
_cell.length_b   1.000
_cell.length_c   1.000
_cell.angle_alpha   90.00
_cell.angle_beta   90.00
_cell.angle_gamma   90.00
#
_symmetry.space_group_name_H-M   'P 1'
#
loop_
_entity.id
_entity.type
_entity.pdbx_description
1 polymer ?
#
loop_
_entity_poly.entity_id
_entity_poly.type
_entity_poly.pdbx_seq_one_letter_code
_entity_poly.pdbx_strand_id
1 'polypeptide(L)'
;MLRVTLSRQLSTDWNDSVKVGFIGLGNVGAKLAGSLLRNGIDLVVRDLDPATTQQFRNSGAKVAQSPREIAETSEVIITCLPSPSVSASVMEDPDGVLTGLSEGKIWIEMSTTAQQEVFRLGKKVEALGASFADCPVSGGCHRATTGNIAIFAGCAREVFEQILPLLVMMGRHVLHTGDAGSASILKVVTNYLATANLVSISEALVTTKAAGLDLATAYEAIRISSGNSFVHETESQVILNGSRDINFTMDLVVKDISLFQEVAEREEVPLELSPLLIKIFRDAEQRYGPREWSPNVIRRLEDATGLDIRANGFPAQIIDQEPEALGQEVVAARD
;
A
#
# COMPACT_ATOMS: atom_id res chain seq x y z
N MET A 1 -1.24 21.67 -16.55
CA MET A 1 -2.68 21.46 -16.87
C MET A 1 -2.86 19.99 -17.19
N LEU A 2 -3.37 19.21 -16.24
CA LEU A 2 -3.67 17.78 -16.46
C LEU A 2 -4.88 17.68 -17.40
N ARG A 3 -4.69 17.16 -18.60
CA ARG A 3 -5.83 16.79 -19.47
C ARG A 3 -6.42 15.49 -18.93
N VAL A 4 -7.59 15.60 -18.31
CA VAL A 4 -8.46 14.48 -18.00
C VAL A 4 -9.06 14.00 -19.32
N THR A 5 -8.64 12.86 -19.81
CA THR A 5 -9.31 12.21 -20.95
C THR A 5 -10.57 11.56 -20.41
N LEU A 6 -11.72 12.10 -20.79
CA LEU A 6 -13.06 11.63 -20.41
C LEU A 6 -13.22 10.14 -20.79
N SER A 7 -13.70 9.41 -19.83
CA SER A 7 -14.14 8.02 -19.81
C SER A 7 -14.75 7.53 -21.12
N ARG A 8 -14.17 6.50 -21.74
CA ARG A 8 -15.00 5.47 -22.36
C ARG A 8 -15.91 4.94 -21.24
N GLN A 9 -17.21 4.92 -21.46
CA GLN A 9 -18.18 4.24 -20.58
C GLN A 9 -17.62 2.84 -20.32
N LEU A 10 -17.21 2.63 -19.06
CA LEU A 10 -16.85 1.29 -18.58
C LEU A 10 -18.09 0.43 -18.83
N SER A 11 -17.99 -0.59 -19.63
CA SER A 11 -19.10 -1.46 -19.94
C SER A 11 -19.65 -2.03 -18.61
N THR A 12 -20.95 -1.97 -18.43
CA THR A 12 -21.69 -2.50 -17.28
C THR A 12 -21.50 -4.02 -17.08
N ASP A 13 -20.79 -4.67 -18.00
CA ASP A 13 -20.67 -6.13 -18.08
C ASP A 13 -19.69 -6.73 -17.05
N TRP A 14 -18.85 -5.90 -16.39
CA TRP A 14 -17.91 -6.39 -15.36
C TRP A 14 -18.61 -6.83 -14.07
N ASN A 15 -19.72 -6.16 -13.69
CA ASN A 15 -20.38 -6.42 -12.40
C ASN A 15 -21.11 -7.77 -12.30
N ASP A 16 -21.55 -8.36 -13.43
CA ASP A 16 -22.43 -9.53 -13.40
C ASP A 16 -21.74 -10.87 -13.74
N SER A 17 -20.48 -10.87 -14.20
CA SER A 17 -19.87 -12.10 -14.73
C SER A 17 -18.50 -12.46 -14.17
N VAL A 18 -17.70 -11.51 -13.67
CA VAL A 18 -16.31 -11.79 -13.25
C VAL A 18 -16.23 -12.09 -11.76
N LYS A 19 -15.74 -13.28 -11.42
CA LYS A 19 -15.44 -13.67 -10.04
C LYS A 19 -14.04 -13.25 -9.67
N VAL A 20 -13.92 -12.55 -8.56
CA VAL A 20 -12.64 -12.07 -8.03
C VAL A 20 -12.28 -12.81 -6.75
N GLY A 21 -11.08 -13.34 -6.72
CA GLY A 21 -10.47 -13.93 -5.53
C GLY A 21 -9.54 -12.93 -4.84
N PHE A 22 -9.64 -12.79 -3.52
CA PHE A 22 -8.78 -11.89 -2.76
C PHE A 22 -8.11 -12.63 -1.60
N ILE A 23 -6.77 -12.63 -1.57
CA ILE A 23 -5.95 -13.30 -0.56
C ILE A 23 -5.16 -12.27 0.22
N GLY A 24 -5.34 -12.28 1.55
CA GLY A 24 -4.70 -11.34 2.47
C GLY A 24 -5.62 -10.17 2.84
N LEU A 25 -6.28 -10.29 3.99
CA LEU A 25 -7.24 -9.31 4.51
C LEU A 25 -6.67 -8.53 5.70
N GLY A 26 -5.38 -8.22 5.65
CA GLY A 26 -4.73 -7.36 6.65
C GLY A 26 -5.21 -5.91 6.58
N ASN A 27 -4.44 -4.99 7.22
CA ASN A 27 -4.84 -3.57 7.37
C ASN A 27 -5.26 -2.88 6.06
N VAL A 28 -4.58 -3.14 4.96
CA VAL A 28 -4.88 -2.58 3.64
C VAL A 28 -5.79 -3.51 2.84
N GLY A 29 -5.47 -4.81 2.78
CA GLY A 29 -6.19 -5.77 1.95
C GLY A 29 -7.67 -5.86 2.28
N ALA A 30 -8.05 -5.84 3.57
CA ALA A 30 -9.46 -5.82 3.98
C ALA A 30 -10.23 -4.59 3.46
N LYS A 31 -9.56 -3.44 3.35
CA LYS A 31 -10.18 -2.21 2.84
C LYS A 31 -10.38 -2.25 1.33
N LEU A 32 -9.38 -2.75 0.60
CA LEU A 32 -9.47 -2.94 -0.85
C LEU A 32 -10.54 -3.98 -1.21
N ALA A 33 -10.54 -5.14 -0.55
CA ALA A 33 -11.57 -6.18 -0.71
C ALA A 33 -12.97 -5.65 -0.33
N GLY A 34 -13.06 -4.82 0.72
CA GLY A 34 -14.29 -4.15 1.12
C GLY A 34 -14.82 -3.17 0.05
N SER A 35 -13.94 -2.45 -0.63
CA SER A 35 -14.32 -1.59 -1.76
C SER A 35 -14.91 -2.41 -2.92
N LEU A 36 -14.34 -3.56 -3.24
CA LEU A 36 -14.90 -4.46 -4.26
C LEU A 36 -16.30 -4.95 -3.90
N LEU A 37 -16.51 -5.36 -2.63
CA LEU A 37 -17.84 -5.76 -2.16
C LEU A 37 -18.86 -4.61 -2.26
N ARG A 38 -18.49 -3.41 -1.84
CA ARG A 38 -19.39 -2.23 -1.95
C ARG A 38 -19.75 -1.89 -3.38
N ASN A 39 -18.87 -2.19 -4.33
CA ASN A 39 -19.11 -2.04 -5.76
C ASN A 39 -19.77 -3.26 -6.41
N GLY A 40 -20.25 -4.24 -5.63
CA GLY A 40 -21.09 -5.35 -6.11
C GLY A 40 -20.33 -6.51 -6.75
N ILE A 41 -19.02 -6.61 -6.56
CA ILE A 41 -18.21 -7.73 -7.11
C ILE A 41 -18.52 -9.05 -6.39
N ASP A 42 -18.73 -10.14 -7.15
CA ASP A 42 -18.78 -11.52 -6.59
C ASP A 42 -17.41 -11.92 -6.08
N LEU A 43 -17.20 -11.74 -4.78
CA LEU A 43 -15.91 -11.85 -4.13
C LEU A 43 -15.74 -13.16 -3.36
N VAL A 44 -14.62 -13.85 -3.59
CA VAL A 44 -14.16 -14.99 -2.80
C VAL A 44 -12.91 -14.56 -2.05
N VAL A 45 -12.89 -14.72 -0.73
CA VAL A 45 -11.77 -14.24 0.09
C VAL A 45 -11.07 -15.38 0.82
N ARG A 46 -9.80 -15.14 1.16
CA ARG A 46 -8.99 -16.02 2.00
C ARG A 46 -8.04 -15.21 2.88
N ASP A 47 -8.03 -15.52 4.15
CA ASP A 47 -7.04 -15.06 5.13
C ASP A 47 -6.77 -16.15 6.16
N LEU A 48 -5.67 -16.04 6.90
CA LEU A 48 -5.34 -16.93 8.01
C LEU A 48 -6.15 -16.62 9.26
N ASP A 49 -6.65 -15.37 9.40
CA ASP A 49 -7.48 -14.98 10.53
C ASP A 49 -8.96 -15.34 10.29
N PRO A 50 -9.51 -16.31 11.06
CA PRO A 50 -10.89 -16.73 10.90
C PRO A 50 -11.89 -15.64 11.32
N ALA A 51 -11.53 -14.70 12.19
CA ALA A 51 -12.41 -13.61 12.58
C ALA A 51 -12.62 -12.64 11.42
N THR A 52 -11.55 -12.29 10.72
CA THR A 52 -11.60 -11.44 9.53
C THR A 52 -12.38 -12.10 8.39
N THR A 53 -12.11 -13.37 8.09
CA THR A 53 -12.87 -14.09 7.04
C THR A 53 -14.35 -14.22 7.37
N GLN A 54 -14.71 -14.38 8.65
CA GLN A 54 -16.11 -14.42 9.08
C GLN A 54 -16.81 -13.06 8.90
N GLN A 55 -16.12 -11.93 9.12
CA GLN A 55 -16.67 -10.59 8.84
C GLN A 55 -16.99 -10.43 7.35
N PHE A 56 -16.08 -10.85 6.47
CA PHE A 56 -16.31 -10.82 5.02
C PHE A 56 -17.47 -11.74 4.60
N ARG A 57 -17.60 -12.93 5.18
CA ARG A 57 -18.75 -13.80 4.94
C ARG A 57 -20.07 -13.14 5.33
N ASN A 58 -20.10 -12.48 6.49
CA ASN A 58 -21.28 -11.73 6.96
C ASN A 58 -21.63 -10.55 6.03
N SER A 59 -20.65 -10.03 5.32
CA SER A 59 -20.80 -8.94 4.34
C SER A 59 -21.11 -9.43 2.91
N GLY A 60 -21.29 -10.75 2.72
CA GLY A 60 -21.70 -11.34 1.44
C GLY A 60 -20.61 -11.99 0.62
N ALA A 61 -19.33 -11.94 1.04
CA ALA A 61 -18.25 -12.65 0.35
C ALA A 61 -18.32 -14.16 0.60
N LYS A 62 -17.85 -14.95 -0.36
CA LYS A 62 -17.54 -16.36 -0.17
C LYS A 62 -16.18 -16.50 0.49
N VAL A 63 -15.94 -17.59 1.23
CA VAL A 63 -14.65 -17.85 1.89
C VAL A 63 -14.11 -19.19 1.39
N ALA A 64 -12.92 -19.15 0.79
CA ALA A 64 -12.20 -20.33 0.33
C ALA A 64 -11.34 -20.94 1.43
N GLN A 65 -11.08 -22.24 1.31
CA GLN A 65 -10.27 -23.00 2.27
C GLN A 65 -8.77 -22.91 1.95
N SER A 66 -8.41 -22.68 0.67
CA SER A 66 -7.01 -22.59 0.25
C SER A 66 -6.83 -21.53 -0.84
N PRO A 67 -5.58 -21.04 -1.06
CA PRO A 67 -5.26 -20.21 -2.22
C PRO A 67 -5.54 -20.87 -3.56
N ARG A 68 -5.38 -22.19 -3.64
CA ARG A 68 -5.74 -23.01 -4.80
C ARG A 68 -7.23 -22.89 -5.13
N GLU A 69 -8.12 -23.05 -4.14
CA GLU A 69 -9.58 -22.91 -4.34
C GLU A 69 -9.95 -21.52 -4.85
N ILE A 70 -9.27 -20.45 -4.36
CA ILE A 70 -9.41 -19.09 -4.91
C ILE A 70 -9.09 -19.08 -6.40
N ALA A 71 -7.95 -19.65 -6.79
CA ALA A 71 -7.51 -19.66 -8.18
C ALA A 71 -8.42 -20.52 -9.08
N GLU A 72 -8.93 -21.63 -8.60
CA GLU A 72 -9.85 -22.49 -9.35
C GLU A 72 -11.20 -21.80 -9.61
N THR A 73 -11.69 -21.01 -8.66
CA THR A 73 -13.06 -20.46 -8.68
C THR A 73 -13.17 -19.02 -9.17
N SER A 74 -12.04 -18.36 -9.42
CA SER A 74 -12.00 -16.93 -9.80
C SER A 74 -11.29 -16.71 -11.14
N GLU A 75 -11.67 -15.69 -11.88
CA GLU A 75 -10.98 -15.23 -13.10
C GLU A 75 -9.82 -14.28 -12.79
N VAL A 76 -9.98 -13.45 -11.76
CA VAL A 76 -8.94 -12.54 -11.27
C VAL A 76 -8.58 -12.91 -9.84
N ILE A 77 -7.31 -13.07 -9.57
CA ILE A 77 -6.76 -13.40 -8.27
C ILE A 77 -5.92 -12.24 -7.76
N ILE A 78 -6.29 -11.66 -6.63
CA ILE A 78 -5.57 -10.55 -6.00
C ILE A 78 -4.86 -11.03 -4.75
N THR A 79 -3.58 -10.70 -4.62
CA THR A 79 -2.79 -10.93 -3.39
C THR A 79 -2.40 -9.59 -2.76
N CYS A 80 -2.57 -9.46 -1.42
CA CYS A 80 -2.14 -8.30 -0.66
C CYS A 80 -1.52 -8.76 0.67
N LEU A 81 -0.22 -9.05 0.65
CA LEU A 81 0.49 -9.83 1.64
C LEU A 81 1.64 -9.04 2.29
N PRO A 82 2.13 -9.41 3.48
CA PRO A 82 3.08 -8.59 4.24
C PRO A 82 4.51 -8.63 3.71
N SER A 83 4.91 -9.66 2.97
CA SER A 83 6.29 -9.80 2.52
C SER A 83 6.43 -10.62 1.23
N PRO A 84 7.56 -10.48 0.50
CA PRO A 84 7.85 -11.30 -0.68
C PRO A 84 7.82 -12.81 -0.40
N SER A 85 8.34 -13.25 0.76
CA SER A 85 8.35 -14.67 1.15
C SER A 85 6.95 -15.23 1.40
N VAL A 86 6.04 -14.42 1.94
CA VAL A 86 4.64 -14.82 2.12
C VAL A 86 3.93 -14.88 0.77
N SER A 87 4.20 -13.93 -0.15
CA SER A 87 3.69 -13.99 -1.52
C SER A 87 4.18 -15.26 -2.23
N ALA A 88 5.47 -15.59 -2.12
CA ALA A 88 6.01 -16.83 -2.66
C ALA A 88 5.29 -18.07 -2.12
N SER A 89 5.10 -18.16 -0.81
CA SER A 89 4.42 -19.30 -0.18
C SER A 89 2.97 -19.43 -0.67
N VAL A 90 2.20 -18.34 -0.66
CA VAL A 90 0.81 -18.32 -1.13
C VAL A 90 0.69 -18.73 -2.61
N MET A 91 1.68 -18.37 -3.42
CA MET A 91 1.70 -18.73 -4.84
C MET A 91 2.15 -20.18 -5.09
N GLU A 92 3.17 -20.67 -4.39
CA GLU A 92 3.95 -21.86 -4.75
C GLU A 92 3.70 -23.09 -3.89
N ASP A 93 3.05 -22.97 -2.72
CA ASP A 93 2.72 -24.12 -1.87
C ASP A 93 1.85 -25.14 -2.61
N PRO A 94 1.81 -26.43 -2.17
CA PRO A 94 1.00 -27.47 -2.82
C PRO A 94 -0.47 -27.12 -3.01
N ASP A 95 -1.04 -26.31 -2.10
CA ASP A 95 -2.39 -25.73 -2.20
C ASP A 95 -2.35 -24.22 -2.56
N GLY A 96 -1.26 -23.78 -3.19
CA GLY A 96 -1.03 -22.41 -3.62
C GLY A 96 -1.76 -22.03 -4.90
N VAL A 97 -1.75 -20.73 -5.20
CA VAL A 97 -2.45 -20.15 -6.37
C VAL A 97 -2.04 -20.81 -7.68
N LEU A 98 -0.73 -21.07 -7.90
CA LEU A 98 -0.22 -21.63 -9.16
C LEU A 98 -0.82 -23.01 -9.47
N THR A 99 -1.25 -23.79 -8.46
CA THR A 99 -1.83 -25.13 -8.67
C THR A 99 -3.28 -25.09 -9.14
N GLY A 100 -3.99 -23.98 -8.92
CA GLY A 100 -5.37 -23.76 -9.38
C GLY A 100 -5.49 -22.76 -10.54
N LEU A 101 -4.37 -22.13 -10.95
CA LEU A 101 -4.34 -21.15 -12.02
C LEU A 101 -4.41 -21.82 -13.40
N SER A 102 -5.07 -21.20 -14.36
CA SER A 102 -5.21 -21.69 -15.72
C SER A 102 -5.19 -20.56 -16.75
N GLU A 103 -5.16 -20.94 -18.03
CA GLU A 103 -5.19 -20.00 -19.16
C GLU A 103 -6.33 -18.98 -19.04
N GLY A 104 -6.05 -17.74 -19.39
CA GLY A 104 -6.97 -16.61 -19.44
C GLY A 104 -7.25 -15.94 -18.09
N LYS A 105 -6.74 -16.49 -16.96
CA LYS A 105 -6.85 -15.85 -15.65
C LYS A 105 -5.79 -14.74 -15.47
N ILE A 106 -6.04 -13.85 -14.49
CA ILE A 106 -5.13 -12.74 -14.19
C ILE A 106 -4.76 -12.77 -12.71
N TRP A 107 -3.47 -12.75 -12.41
CA TRP A 107 -2.97 -12.52 -11.05
C TRP A 107 -2.56 -11.07 -10.87
N ILE A 108 -3.07 -10.42 -9.81
CA ILE A 108 -2.75 -9.04 -9.43
C ILE A 108 -2.03 -9.07 -8.08
N GLU A 109 -0.76 -8.67 -8.05
CA GLU A 109 0.01 -8.52 -6.81
C GLU A 109 -0.08 -7.08 -6.30
N MET A 110 -0.76 -6.86 -5.17
CA MET A 110 -0.94 -5.54 -4.55
C MET A 110 -0.04 -5.31 -3.33
N SER A 111 0.80 -6.27 -3.00
CA SER A 111 1.77 -6.15 -1.91
C SER A 111 2.93 -5.21 -2.28
N THR A 112 3.59 -4.62 -1.27
CA THR A 112 4.91 -4.04 -1.48
C THR A 112 5.96 -5.14 -1.46
N THR A 113 6.49 -5.47 -2.63
CA THR A 113 7.40 -6.59 -2.87
C THR A 113 8.57 -6.22 -3.78
N ALA A 114 9.56 -7.12 -3.89
CA ALA A 114 10.72 -6.93 -4.77
C ALA A 114 10.33 -7.14 -6.24
N GLN A 115 10.85 -6.28 -7.12
CA GLN A 115 10.66 -6.43 -8.57
C GLN A 115 11.07 -7.81 -9.08
N GLN A 116 12.19 -8.35 -8.60
CA GLN A 116 12.66 -9.68 -9.02
C GLN A 116 11.67 -10.79 -8.65
N GLU A 117 11.01 -10.67 -7.49
CA GLU A 117 10.01 -11.64 -7.05
C GLU A 117 8.75 -11.57 -7.91
N VAL A 118 8.32 -10.36 -8.28
CA VAL A 118 7.23 -10.17 -9.26
C VAL A 118 7.54 -10.88 -10.57
N PHE A 119 8.75 -10.68 -11.11
CA PHE A 119 9.16 -11.35 -12.36
C PHE A 119 9.26 -12.86 -12.20
N ARG A 120 9.80 -13.33 -11.08
CA ARG A 120 9.99 -14.77 -10.82
C ARG A 120 8.65 -15.50 -10.77
N LEU A 121 7.69 -14.96 -10.03
CA LEU A 121 6.34 -15.52 -9.92
C LEU A 121 5.54 -15.29 -11.20
N GLY A 122 5.65 -14.11 -11.82
CA GLY A 122 4.98 -13.77 -13.07
C GLY A 122 5.32 -14.73 -14.21
N LYS A 123 6.60 -15.10 -14.38
CA LYS A 123 7.01 -16.13 -15.35
C LYS A 123 6.32 -17.48 -15.14
N LYS A 124 6.06 -17.88 -13.87
CA LYS A 124 5.32 -19.11 -13.58
C LYS A 124 3.84 -18.98 -13.92
N VAL A 125 3.26 -17.79 -13.71
CA VAL A 125 1.88 -17.47 -14.11
C VAL A 125 1.74 -17.53 -15.64
N GLU A 126 2.64 -16.89 -16.37
CA GLU A 126 2.65 -16.90 -17.84
C GLU A 126 2.84 -18.30 -18.42
N ALA A 127 3.66 -19.15 -17.80
CA ALA A 127 3.84 -20.53 -18.21
C ALA A 127 2.55 -21.39 -18.11
N LEU A 128 1.55 -20.93 -17.36
CA LEU A 128 0.21 -21.52 -17.25
C LEU A 128 -0.81 -20.89 -18.21
N GLY A 129 -0.38 -19.95 -19.08
CA GLY A 129 -1.25 -19.22 -20.01
C GLY A 129 -2.07 -18.11 -19.34
N ALA A 130 -1.75 -17.75 -18.09
CA ALA A 130 -2.36 -16.65 -17.36
C ALA A 130 -1.54 -15.36 -17.50
N SER A 131 -2.13 -14.22 -17.16
CA SER A 131 -1.47 -12.92 -17.14
C SER A 131 -1.22 -12.43 -15.71
N PHE A 132 -0.34 -11.44 -15.54
CA PHE A 132 -0.09 -10.86 -14.21
C PHE A 132 0.15 -9.35 -14.28
N ALA A 133 -0.07 -8.69 -13.16
CA ALA A 133 0.23 -7.28 -12.93
C ALA A 133 0.73 -7.05 -11.50
N ASP A 134 1.71 -6.19 -11.31
CA ASP A 134 2.04 -5.64 -10.00
C ASP A 134 1.30 -4.31 -9.79
N CYS A 135 0.44 -4.29 -8.76
CA CYS A 135 -0.46 -3.18 -8.51
C CYS A 135 -0.39 -2.66 -7.06
N PRO A 136 0.81 -2.34 -6.52
CA PRO A 136 0.94 -1.83 -5.17
C PRO A 136 0.21 -0.50 -4.98
N VAL A 137 -0.17 -0.22 -3.72
CA VAL A 137 -0.98 0.93 -3.34
C VAL A 137 -0.21 1.96 -2.50
N SER A 138 -0.62 3.22 -2.55
CA SER A 138 -0.01 4.32 -1.81
C SER A 138 -1.05 5.35 -1.36
N GLY A 139 -0.90 5.91 -0.14
CA GLY A 139 -1.81 6.94 0.40
C GLY A 139 -2.40 6.60 1.77
N GLY A 140 -2.03 5.45 2.35
CA GLY A 140 -2.40 5.06 3.72
C GLY A 140 -3.77 4.36 3.83
N CYS A 141 -3.97 3.71 4.99
CA CYS A 141 -5.16 2.91 5.26
C CYS A 141 -6.46 3.73 5.28
N HIS A 142 -6.41 5.00 5.70
CA HIS A 142 -7.57 5.88 5.70
C HIS A 142 -8.15 6.08 4.29
N ARG A 143 -7.30 6.32 3.28
CA ARG A 143 -7.72 6.43 1.88
C ARG A 143 -8.14 5.09 1.27
N ALA A 144 -7.54 3.98 1.69
CA ALA A 144 -7.98 2.65 1.27
C ALA A 144 -9.41 2.34 1.74
N THR A 145 -9.82 2.84 2.91
CA THR A 145 -11.17 2.64 3.47
C THR A 145 -12.26 3.24 2.59
N THR A 146 -11.98 4.37 1.95
CA THR A 146 -12.91 5.15 1.13
C THR A 146 -12.72 4.95 -0.37
N GLY A 147 -11.82 4.04 -0.78
CA GLY A 147 -11.48 3.84 -2.20
C GLY A 147 -10.66 5.00 -2.80
N ASN A 148 -10.12 5.90 -1.98
CA ASN A 148 -9.38 7.08 -2.45
C ASN A 148 -7.86 6.87 -2.50
N ILE A 149 -7.38 5.66 -2.29
CA ILE A 149 -5.96 5.31 -2.37
C ILE A 149 -5.45 5.39 -3.82
N ALA A 150 -4.15 5.65 -4.00
CA ALA A 150 -3.50 5.55 -5.30
C ALA A 150 -3.04 4.12 -5.57
N ILE A 151 -3.18 3.66 -6.82
CA ILE A 151 -2.71 2.36 -7.31
C ILE A 151 -1.71 2.60 -8.44
N PHE A 152 -0.54 2.00 -8.34
CA PHE A 152 0.43 1.92 -9.44
C PHE A 152 0.25 0.58 -10.14
N ALA A 153 0.19 0.54 -11.46
CA ALA A 153 -0.03 -0.69 -12.20
C ALA A 153 1.08 -0.92 -13.24
N GLY A 154 1.91 -1.94 -13.00
CA GLY A 154 2.96 -2.40 -13.89
C GLY A 154 2.54 -3.70 -14.59
N CYS A 155 2.29 -3.62 -15.89
CA CYS A 155 1.93 -4.77 -16.74
C CYS A 155 1.86 -4.35 -18.21
N ALA A 156 1.67 -5.30 -19.13
CA ALA A 156 1.34 -5.00 -20.51
C ALA A 156 0.05 -4.14 -20.59
N ARG A 157 -0.02 -3.22 -21.54
CA ARG A 157 -1.15 -2.28 -21.68
C ARG A 157 -2.48 -2.99 -21.84
N GLU A 158 -2.50 -4.10 -22.56
CA GLU A 158 -3.69 -4.91 -22.79
C GLU A 158 -4.23 -5.53 -21.48
N VAL A 159 -3.33 -5.98 -20.61
CA VAL A 159 -3.68 -6.47 -19.27
C VAL A 159 -4.20 -5.33 -18.40
N PHE A 160 -3.54 -4.17 -18.46
CA PHE A 160 -3.99 -2.98 -17.74
C PHE A 160 -5.43 -2.58 -18.11
N GLU A 161 -5.75 -2.54 -19.40
CA GLU A 161 -7.10 -2.19 -19.86
C GLU A 161 -8.16 -3.19 -19.38
N GLN A 162 -7.80 -4.47 -19.28
CA GLN A 162 -8.67 -5.50 -18.73
C GLN A 162 -8.94 -5.33 -17.23
N ILE A 163 -7.93 -4.97 -16.43
CA ILE A 163 -8.07 -4.86 -14.97
C ILE A 163 -8.45 -3.46 -14.49
N LEU A 164 -8.33 -2.42 -15.32
CA LEU A 164 -8.62 -1.03 -14.96
C LEU A 164 -10.01 -0.86 -14.33
N PRO A 165 -11.10 -1.47 -14.85
CA PRO A 165 -12.42 -1.38 -14.21
C PRO A 165 -12.43 -1.85 -12.76
N LEU A 166 -11.66 -2.89 -12.43
CA LEU A 166 -11.52 -3.40 -11.08
C LEU A 166 -10.66 -2.47 -10.20
N LEU A 167 -9.55 -1.95 -10.75
CA LEU A 167 -8.65 -1.08 -10.02
C LEU A 167 -9.32 0.24 -9.61
N VAL A 168 -10.17 0.84 -10.48
CA VAL A 168 -10.89 2.09 -10.17
C VAL A 168 -11.98 1.93 -9.13
N MET A 169 -12.41 0.70 -8.82
CA MET A 169 -13.30 0.41 -7.69
C MET A 169 -12.56 0.42 -6.37
N MET A 170 -11.24 0.18 -6.39
CA MET A 170 -10.39 0.10 -5.19
C MET A 170 -9.59 1.36 -4.93
N GLY A 171 -9.30 2.16 -5.97
CA GLY A 171 -8.43 3.33 -5.86
C GLY A 171 -8.89 4.51 -6.71
N ARG A 172 -8.69 5.73 -6.19
CA ARG A 172 -9.06 6.98 -6.85
C ARG A 172 -8.18 7.30 -8.05
N HIS A 173 -6.89 7.07 -7.94
CA HIS A 173 -5.88 7.39 -8.93
C HIS A 173 -5.15 6.11 -9.33
N VAL A 174 -5.37 5.66 -10.56
CA VAL A 174 -4.73 4.46 -11.10
C VAL A 174 -3.71 4.89 -12.16
N LEU A 175 -2.43 4.66 -11.90
CA LEU A 175 -1.35 5.02 -12.81
C LEU A 175 -0.77 3.77 -13.46
N HIS A 176 -0.89 3.66 -14.79
CA HIS A 176 -0.13 2.67 -15.56
C HIS A 176 1.33 3.11 -15.62
N THR A 177 2.22 2.34 -15.01
CA THR A 177 3.63 2.72 -14.84
C THR A 177 4.56 2.20 -15.95
N GLY A 178 4.07 1.30 -16.78
CA GLY A 178 4.80 0.59 -17.81
C GLY A 178 4.75 -0.92 -17.62
N ASP A 179 5.79 -1.61 -18.07
CA ASP A 179 5.89 -3.07 -17.97
C ASP A 179 5.87 -3.57 -16.53
N ALA A 180 5.58 -4.83 -16.34
CA ALA A 180 5.56 -5.50 -15.03
C ALA A 180 6.83 -5.20 -14.22
N GLY A 181 6.69 -5.07 -12.91
CA GLY A 181 7.77 -4.70 -11.98
C GLY A 181 8.07 -3.20 -11.89
N SER A 182 7.59 -2.37 -12.83
CA SER A 182 7.78 -0.91 -12.78
C SER A 182 7.02 -0.28 -11.60
N ALA A 183 5.84 -0.77 -11.29
CA ALA A 183 5.05 -0.29 -10.17
C ALA A 183 5.70 -0.65 -8.82
N SER A 184 6.29 -1.83 -8.70
CA SER A 184 7.01 -2.25 -7.49
C SER A 184 8.22 -1.35 -7.21
N ILE A 185 8.98 -0.94 -8.23
CA ILE A 185 10.06 0.06 -8.09
C ILE A 185 9.51 1.39 -7.61
N LEU A 186 8.50 1.94 -8.27
CA LEU A 186 7.91 3.23 -7.90
C LEU A 186 7.32 3.20 -6.50
N LYS A 187 6.73 2.07 -6.09
CA LYS A 187 6.20 1.90 -4.74
C LYS A 187 7.29 2.03 -3.68
N VAL A 188 8.43 1.37 -3.82
CA VAL A 188 9.51 1.48 -2.83
C VAL A 188 10.16 2.87 -2.85
N VAL A 189 10.23 3.55 -4.02
CA VAL A 189 10.66 4.95 -4.13
C VAL A 189 9.73 5.87 -3.33
N THR A 190 8.41 5.74 -3.48
CA THR A 190 7.45 6.58 -2.73
C THR A 190 7.48 6.30 -1.24
N ASN A 191 7.69 5.04 -0.82
CA ASN A 191 7.82 4.69 0.60
C ASN A 191 9.14 5.20 1.21
N TYR A 192 10.24 5.18 0.46
CA TYR A 192 11.49 5.82 0.88
C TYR A 192 11.29 7.32 1.15
N LEU A 193 10.63 8.04 0.23
CA LEU A 193 10.34 9.47 0.42
C LEU A 193 9.44 9.71 1.64
N ALA A 194 8.40 8.90 1.83
CA ALA A 194 7.52 9.01 3.00
C ALA A 194 8.31 8.79 4.30
N THR A 195 9.19 7.78 4.34
CA THR A 195 10.01 7.49 5.52
C THR A 195 11.04 8.60 5.81
N ALA A 196 11.67 9.15 4.78
CA ALA A 196 12.58 10.31 4.93
C ALA A 196 11.83 11.52 5.50
N ASN A 197 10.62 11.80 4.99
CA ASN A 197 9.76 12.85 5.50
C ASN A 197 9.37 12.62 6.97
N LEU A 198 9.08 11.38 7.38
CA LEU A 198 8.73 11.06 8.76
C LEU A 198 9.90 11.33 9.72
N VAL A 199 11.12 10.94 9.36
CA VAL A 199 12.30 11.20 10.20
C VAL A 199 12.58 12.69 10.28
N SER A 200 12.59 13.40 9.15
CA SER A 200 12.86 14.84 9.12
C SER A 200 11.80 15.66 9.87
N ILE A 201 10.52 15.32 9.76
CA ILE A 201 9.47 16.01 10.50
C ILE A 201 9.54 15.71 12.00
N SER A 202 9.95 14.51 12.40
CA SER A 202 10.18 14.17 13.80
C SER A 202 11.28 15.05 14.42
N GLU A 203 12.40 15.24 13.72
CA GLU A 203 13.48 16.14 14.15
C GLU A 203 13.02 17.60 14.21
N ALA A 204 12.26 18.06 13.23
CA ALA A 204 11.73 19.42 13.17
C ALA A 204 10.78 19.70 14.36
N LEU A 205 9.83 18.80 14.65
CA LEU A 205 8.89 18.97 15.77
C LEU A 205 9.61 19.00 17.13
N VAL A 206 10.56 18.09 17.37
CA VAL A 206 11.35 18.06 18.61
C VAL A 206 12.20 19.31 18.76
N THR A 207 12.88 19.76 17.69
CA THR A 207 13.69 20.98 17.69
C THR A 207 12.82 22.21 17.98
N THR A 208 11.66 22.32 17.36
CA THR A 208 10.69 23.41 17.58
C THR A 208 10.23 23.46 19.04
N LYS A 209 9.91 22.30 19.63
CA LYS A 209 9.53 22.20 21.04
C LYS A 209 10.67 22.60 21.97
N ALA A 210 11.89 22.13 21.68
CA ALA A 210 13.10 22.50 22.44
C ALA A 210 13.38 24.02 22.39
N ALA A 211 13.07 24.67 21.26
CA ALA A 211 13.17 26.12 21.10
C ALA A 211 12.05 26.90 21.82
N GLY A 212 11.12 26.22 22.51
CA GLY A 212 10.05 26.85 23.29
C GLY A 212 8.85 27.31 22.46
N LEU A 213 8.73 26.88 21.20
CA LEU A 213 7.61 27.25 20.33
C LEU A 213 6.43 26.30 20.53
N ASP A 214 5.22 26.81 20.26
CA ASP A 214 4.00 26.02 20.27
C ASP A 214 3.94 25.06 19.09
N LEU A 215 3.65 23.78 19.35
CA LEU A 215 3.65 22.73 18.34
C LEU A 215 2.48 22.84 17.35
N ALA A 216 1.31 23.36 17.79
CA ALA A 216 0.19 23.56 16.86
C ALA A 216 0.51 24.69 15.86
N THR A 217 1.13 25.76 16.32
CA THR A 217 1.64 26.85 15.46
C THR A 217 2.73 26.32 14.52
N ALA A 218 3.64 25.47 15.00
CA ALA A 218 4.67 24.86 14.16
C ALA A 218 4.09 23.95 13.07
N TYR A 219 3.09 23.13 13.44
CA TYR A 219 2.37 22.30 12.45
C TYR A 219 1.80 23.15 11.32
N GLU A 220 1.07 24.21 11.62
CA GLU A 220 0.50 25.10 10.61
C GLU A 220 1.56 25.82 9.77
N ALA A 221 2.64 26.31 10.42
CA ALA A 221 3.75 26.95 9.70
C ALA A 221 4.39 26.02 8.67
N ILE A 222 4.60 24.75 9.02
CA ILE A 222 5.15 23.75 8.09
C ILE A 222 4.12 23.46 7.00
N ARG A 223 2.84 23.26 7.35
CA ARG A 223 1.76 22.96 6.40
C ARG A 223 1.60 23.98 5.29
N ILE A 224 1.79 25.26 5.57
CA ILE A 224 1.67 26.35 4.57
C ILE A 224 2.99 26.71 3.89
N SER A 225 4.07 26.02 4.19
CA SER A 225 5.41 26.31 3.68
C SER A 225 5.91 25.27 2.66
N SER A 226 7.07 25.53 2.07
CA SER A 226 7.76 24.58 1.19
C SER A 226 8.27 23.32 1.90
N GLY A 227 8.26 23.29 3.23
CA GLY A 227 8.59 22.12 4.04
C GLY A 227 7.45 21.12 4.19
N ASN A 228 6.27 21.39 3.62
CA ASN A 228 5.10 20.53 3.71
C ASN A 228 5.30 19.22 2.96
N SER A 229 4.62 18.17 3.43
CA SER A 229 4.53 16.87 2.78
C SER A 229 3.22 16.16 3.18
N PHE A 230 2.80 15.16 2.38
CA PHE A 230 1.68 14.30 2.74
C PHE A 230 1.86 13.65 4.13
N VAL A 231 3.09 13.25 4.44
CA VAL A 231 3.43 12.67 5.76
C VAL A 231 3.24 13.69 6.88
N HIS A 232 3.62 14.96 6.66
CA HIS A 232 3.35 16.01 7.63
C HIS A 232 1.85 16.20 7.86
N GLU A 233 1.07 16.26 6.79
CA GLU A 233 -0.39 16.46 6.90
C GLU A 233 -1.14 15.27 7.51
N THR A 234 -0.53 14.09 7.57
CA THR A 234 -1.13 12.87 8.15
C THR A 234 -0.42 12.45 9.44
N GLU A 235 0.82 11.99 9.36
CA GLU A 235 1.51 11.37 10.50
C GLU A 235 1.84 12.35 11.62
N SER A 236 2.13 13.63 11.31
CA SER A 236 2.33 14.62 12.37
C SER A 236 1.10 14.83 13.25
N GLN A 237 -0.12 14.70 12.70
CA GLN A 237 -1.33 14.83 13.49
C GLN A 237 -1.44 13.75 14.56
N VAL A 238 -1.17 12.48 14.20
CA VAL A 238 -1.21 11.37 15.16
C VAL A 238 0.00 11.37 16.11
N ILE A 239 1.15 11.94 15.70
CA ILE A 239 2.27 12.22 16.58
C ILE A 239 1.84 13.23 17.65
N LEU A 240 1.28 14.37 17.24
CA LEU A 240 0.86 15.46 18.12
C LEU A 240 -0.31 15.06 19.02
N ASN A 241 -1.20 14.18 18.57
CA ASN A 241 -2.21 13.56 19.43
C ASN A 241 -1.60 12.58 20.44
N GLY A 242 -0.52 11.90 20.09
CA GLY A 242 0.13 10.85 20.88
C GLY A 242 -0.36 9.43 20.62
N SER A 243 -1.38 9.22 19.78
CA SER A 243 -1.86 7.89 19.38
C SER A 243 -0.87 7.16 18.47
N ARG A 244 -0.23 7.93 17.56
CA ARG A 244 0.71 7.45 16.56
C ARG A 244 0.14 6.36 15.62
N ASP A 245 -1.20 6.25 15.59
CA ASP A 245 -1.92 5.23 14.84
C ASP A 245 -2.01 5.59 13.35
N ILE A 246 -1.11 5.00 12.56
CA ILE A 246 -1.07 5.13 11.09
C ILE A 246 -1.30 3.79 10.38
N ASN A 247 -1.41 2.68 11.11
CA ASN A 247 -1.57 1.33 10.57
C ASN A 247 -0.39 0.85 9.69
N PHE A 248 0.81 1.38 9.92
CA PHE A 248 2.04 0.98 9.25
C PHE A 248 3.14 0.77 10.29
N THR A 249 3.67 -0.45 10.40
CA THR A 249 4.57 -0.86 11.48
C THR A 249 6.05 -0.66 11.13
N MET A 250 6.92 -0.61 12.14
CA MET A 250 8.36 -0.39 11.96
C MET A 250 9.01 -1.48 11.11
N ASP A 251 8.66 -2.75 11.32
CA ASP A 251 9.17 -3.88 10.51
C ASP A 251 8.82 -3.72 9.02
N LEU A 252 7.62 -3.22 8.70
CA LEU A 252 7.23 -2.93 7.32
C LEU A 252 8.02 -1.75 6.75
N VAL A 253 8.33 -0.72 7.55
CA VAL A 253 9.20 0.37 7.11
C VAL A 253 10.60 -0.15 6.80
N VAL A 254 11.20 -0.93 7.71
CA VAL A 254 12.54 -1.52 7.49
C VAL A 254 12.56 -2.38 6.24
N LYS A 255 11.52 -3.21 6.02
CA LYS A 255 11.37 -4.01 4.80
C LYS A 255 11.35 -3.11 3.55
N ASP A 256 10.48 -2.11 3.53
CA ASP A 256 10.25 -1.29 2.34
C ASP A 256 11.47 -0.45 1.96
N ILE A 257 12.19 0.12 2.97
CA ILE A 257 13.43 0.87 2.70
C ILE A 257 14.53 -0.09 2.24
N SER A 258 14.59 -1.31 2.79
CA SER A 258 15.59 -2.31 2.36
C SER A 258 15.35 -2.71 0.90
N LEU A 259 14.10 -2.88 0.47
CA LEU A 259 13.78 -3.13 -0.93
C LEU A 259 14.18 -1.94 -1.85
N PHE A 260 14.01 -0.70 -1.39
CA PHE A 260 14.51 0.48 -2.11
C PHE A 260 16.03 0.49 -2.20
N GLN A 261 16.73 0.17 -1.11
CA GLN A 261 18.18 0.07 -1.06
C GLN A 261 18.69 -1.00 -2.05
N GLU A 262 18.05 -2.17 -2.12
CA GLU A 262 18.39 -3.25 -3.07
C GLU A 262 18.22 -2.79 -4.54
N VAL A 263 17.20 -1.98 -4.85
CA VAL A 263 17.05 -1.39 -6.18
C VAL A 263 18.24 -0.48 -6.51
N ALA A 264 18.61 0.41 -5.58
CA ALA A 264 19.70 1.36 -5.80
C ALA A 264 21.05 0.65 -5.93
N GLU A 265 21.32 -0.37 -5.11
CA GLU A 265 22.54 -1.19 -5.18
C GLU A 265 22.67 -1.92 -6.52
N ARG A 266 21.58 -2.49 -7.01
CA ARG A 266 21.54 -3.16 -8.31
C ARG A 266 21.82 -2.20 -9.47
N GLU A 267 21.27 -0.97 -9.38
CA GLU A 267 21.46 0.08 -10.39
C GLU A 267 22.73 0.94 -10.15
N GLU A 268 23.58 0.52 -9.20
CA GLU A 268 24.84 1.19 -8.83
C GLU A 268 24.66 2.67 -8.43
N VAL A 269 23.50 3.02 -7.83
CA VAL A 269 23.22 4.38 -7.32
C VAL A 269 23.75 4.53 -5.90
N PRO A 270 24.77 5.37 -5.63
CA PRO A 270 25.33 5.53 -4.29
C PRO A 270 24.39 6.41 -3.42
N LEU A 271 23.64 5.79 -2.53
CA LEU A 271 22.73 6.46 -1.62
C LEU A 271 23.40 6.81 -0.29
N GLU A 272 23.16 8.02 0.22
CA GLU A 272 23.63 8.48 1.54
C GLU A 272 22.52 8.33 2.61
N LEU A 273 21.31 8.75 2.29
CA LEU A 273 20.21 8.85 3.25
C LEU A 273 19.56 7.50 3.55
N SER A 274 19.36 6.64 2.55
CA SER A 274 18.67 5.36 2.74
C SER A 274 19.34 4.45 3.78
N PRO A 275 20.69 4.24 3.79
CA PRO A 275 21.36 3.46 4.84
C PRO A 275 21.17 4.07 6.24
N LEU A 276 21.12 5.41 6.34
CA LEU A 276 20.87 6.09 7.61
C LEU A 276 19.44 5.85 8.10
N LEU A 277 18.45 5.94 7.24
CA LEU A 277 17.05 5.65 7.57
C LEU A 277 16.87 4.20 8.04
N ILE A 278 17.48 3.24 7.36
CA ILE A 278 17.48 1.82 7.79
C ILE A 278 18.04 1.69 9.20
N LYS A 279 19.18 2.34 9.50
CA LYS A 279 19.80 2.32 10.84
C LYS A 279 18.88 2.94 11.88
N ILE A 280 18.23 4.07 11.58
CA ILE A 280 17.29 4.76 12.47
C ILE A 280 16.10 3.88 12.82
N PHE A 281 15.48 3.25 11.82
CA PHE A 281 14.30 2.42 12.05
C PHE A 281 14.65 1.08 12.70
N ARG A 282 15.79 0.47 12.40
CA ARG A 282 16.26 -0.73 13.13
C ARG A 282 16.55 -0.45 14.62
N ASP A 283 17.12 0.71 14.94
CA ASP A 283 17.30 1.11 16.34
C ASP A 283 15.93 1.35 17.03
N ALA A 284 14.97 1.97 16.33
CA ALA A 284 13.62 2.15 16.85
C ALA A 284 12.87 0.82 17.03
N GLU A 285 12.98 -0.09 16.07
CA GLU A 285 12.44 -1.46 16.14
C GLU A 285 12.98 -2.23 17.33
N GLN A 286 14.29 -2.15 17.56
CA GLN A 286 14.94 -2.81 18.71
C GLN A 286 14.49 -2.23 20.04
N ARG A 287 14.28 -0.93 20.14
CA ARG A 287 13.89 -0.24 21.41
C ARG A 287 12.41 -0.40 21.73
N TYR A 288 11.55 -0.32 20.74
CA TYR A 288 10.11 -0.17 20.94
C TYR A 288 9.30 -1.36 20.45
N GLY A 289 9.87 -2.20 19.60
CA GLY A 289 9.26 -3.40 19.03
C GLY A 289 8.94 -3.27 17.53
N PRO A 290 9.00 -4.39 16.78
CA PRO A 290 8.80 -4.40 15.34
C PRO A 290 7.37 -4.06 14.92
N ARG A 291 6.40 -4.36 15.78
CA ARG A 291 4.96 -4.16 15.49
C ARG A 291 4.42 -2.79 15.94
N GLU A 292 5.27 -1.95 16.55
CA GLU A 292 4.91 -0.57 16.85
C GLU A 292 4.69 0.23 15.56
N TRP A 293 3.78 1.22 15.62
CA TRP A 293 3.52 2.10 14.48
C TRP A 293 4.73 2.97 14.13
N SER A 294 4.98 3.17 12.85
CA SER A 294 6.15 3.91 12.34
C SER A 294 6.36 5.30 12.96
N PRO A 295 5.33 6.10 13.29
CA PRO A 295 5.54 7.40 13.94
C PRO A 295 6.16 7.30 15.34
N ASN A 296 6.19 6.11 15.95
CA ASN A 296 6.94 5.89 17.20
C ASN A 296 8.46 6.07 17.04
N VAL A 297 8.98 6.21 15.82
CA VAL A 297 10.40 6.57 15.58
C VAL A 297 10.79 7.87 16.29
N ILE A 298 9.86 8.81 16.50
CA ILE A 298 10.07 10.08 17.21
C ILE A 298 10.46 9.85 18.68
N ARG A 299 10.03 8.74 19.30
CA ARG A 299 10.36 8.42 20.69
C ARG A 299 11.87 8.39 20.96
N ARG A 300 12.67 8.06 19.95
CA ARG A 300 14.14 8.12 20.07
C ARG A 300 14.64 9.52 20.45
N LEU A 301 13.98 10.55 19.95
CA LEU A 301 14.30 11.95 20.26
C LEU A 301 13.62 12.40 21.56
N GLU A 302 12.39 11.95 21.81
CA GLU A 302 11.71 12.19 23.10
C GLU A 302 12.52 11.61 24.27
N ASP A 303 13.00 10.36 24.15
CA ASP A 303 13.84 9.69 25.14
C ASP A 303 15.19 10.43 25.35
N ALA A 304 15.77 10.95 24.27
CA ALA A 304 17.06 11.67 24.34
C ALA A 304 16.95 13.07 24.93
N THR A 305 15.79 13.73 24.78
CA THR A 305 15.58 15.13 25.19
C THR A 305 14.71 15.29 26.43
N GLY A 306 13.96 14.26 26.82
CA GLY A 306 12.95 14.32 27.87
C GLY A 306 11.72 15.16 27.51
N LEU A 307 11.56 15.51 26.21
CA LEU A 307 10.42 16.32 25.73
C LEU A 307 9.25 15.43 25.36
N ASP A 308 8.04 15.89 25.65
CA ASP A 308 6.78 15.29 25.21
C ASP A 308 6.29 16.03 23.95
N ILE A 309 6.20 15.34 22.82
CA ILE A 309 5.80 15.94 21.54
C ILE A 309 4.30 15.74 21.32
N ARG A 310 3.52 16.46 22.14
CA ARG A 310 2.06 16.49 22.08
C ARG A 310 1.51 17.90 22.05
N ALA A 311 0.38 18.05 21.37
CA ALA A 311 -0.41 19.29 21.33
C ALA A 311 -1.90 18.95 21.30
N ASN A 312 -2.73 19.85 21.83
CA ASN A 312 -4.19 19.70 21.80
C ASN A 312 -4.74 20.01 20.39
N GLY A 313 -5.91 19.45 20.10
CA GLY A 313 -6.65 19.75 18.86
C GLY A 313 -6.34 18.81 17.68
N PHE A 314 -5.48 17.82 17.86
CA PHE A 314 -5.13 16.85 16.83
C PHE A 314 -5.90 15.52 16.99
N PRO A 315 -6.32 14.87 15.88
CA PRO A 315 -7.11 13.65 15.91
C PRO A 315 -6.27 12.43 16.32
N ALA A 316 -6.90 11.48 17.00
CA ALA A 316 -6.27 10.21 17.35
C ALA A 316 -6.12 9.25 16.16
N GLN A 317 -6.92 9.45 15.11
CA GLN A 317 -6.89 8.65 13.88
C GLN A 317 -7.07 9.57 12.68
N ILE A 318 -6.38 9.26 11.60
CA ILE A 318 -6.57 9.96 10.33
C ILE A 318 -7.81 9.38 9.65
N ILE A 319 -8.72 10.25 9.28
CA ILE A 319 -9.94 9.93 8.55
C ILE A 319 -9.86 10.64 7.19
N ASP A 320 -10.07 9.88 6.14
CA ASP A 320 -10.22 10.46 4.81
C ASP A 320 -11.56 11.19 4.71
N GLN A 321 -11.50 12.46 4.32
CA GLN A 321 -12.67 13.32 4.19
C GLN A 321 -13.19 13.42 2.75
N GLU A 322 -12.43 12.89 1.79
CA GLU A 322 -12.87 12.84 0.41
C GLU A 322 -13.99 11.78 0.27
N PRO A 323 -15.11 12.12 -0.38
CA PRO A 323 -16.18 11.15 -0.59
C PRO A 323 -15.71 9.99 -1.47
N GLU A 324 -16.21 8.78 -1.18
CA GLU A 324 -15.98 7.61 -2.03
C GLU A 324 -16.57 7.85 -3.43
N ALA A 325 -15.78 7.61 -4.47
CA ALA A 325 -16.23 7.62 -5.85
C ALA A 325 -15.30 6.70 -6.68
N LEU A 326 -15.79 6.25 -7.83
CA LEU A 326 -14.98 5.51 -8.78
C LEU A 326 -13.72 6.31 -9.13
N GLY A 327 -12.61 5.61 -9.22
CA GLY A 327 -11.34 6.18 -9.60
C GLY A 327 -11.24 6.45 -11.10
N GLN A 328 -10.06 6.91 -11.49
CA GLN A 328 -9.75 7.19 -12.88
C GLN A 328 -8.28 6.84 -13.18
N GLU A 329 -8.00 6.55 -14.45
CA GLU A 329 -6.62 6.47 -14.92
C GLU A 329 -5.96 7.85 -14.85
N VAL A 330 -4.76 7.87 -14.28
CA VAL A 330 -3.84 9.02 -14.32
C VAL A 330 -2.89 8.81 -15.47
N VAL A 331 -2.91 9.70 -16.46
CA VAL A 331 -1.99 9.66 -17.59
C VAL A 331 -0.84 10.61 -17.33
N ALA A 332 0.40 10.09 -17.30
CA ALA A 332 1.58 10.92 -17.23
C ALA A 332 1.67 11.79 -18.50
N ALA A 333 1.91 13.10 -18.34
CA ALA A 333 2.19 13.97 -19.48
C ALA A 333 3.47 13.46 -20.16
N ARG A 334 3.34 13.07 -21.41
CA ARG A 334 4.47 12.76 -22.29
C ARG A 334 4.37 13.76 -23.44
N ASP A 335 5.46 14.51 -23.66
CA ASP A 335 5.60 15.39 -24.82
C ASP A 335 5.69 14.59 -26.12
#